data_0d19b54bc2209dcd89d405e87ea07c5e
#
_entry.id   0d19b54bc2209dcd89d405e87ea07c5e
#
_cell.length_a   1.000
_cell.length_b   1.000
_cell.length_c   1.000
_cell.angle_alpha   90.00
_cell.angle_beta   90.00
_cell.angle_gamma   90.00
#
_symmetry.space_group_name_H-M   'P 1'
#
loop_
_entity.id
_entity.type
_entity.pdbx_description
1 polymer ?
#
loop_
_entity_poly.entity_id
_entity_poly.type
_entity_poly.pdbx_seq_one_letter_code
_entity_poly.pdbx_strand_id
1 'polypeptide(L)'
;MRTQLDQQLQHLQAVVSKLANRLQRRLLAQQTRAWEFDLEEGMLDPARLSRVIADPLLALTYKRERDTDFRDTVVTLLIDNSGSMRGRPITVAAMCGDILARTLERCAVKVEVLGFTTRAWKGGQSRESWVAAGKPAHPGRLNDLRHIIYKAADQPWRRARKNLGLMLREGLLKENIDGEALLWAYKRLLNRPEHRRILMVISDGAPVDDSTPVSYTHLTLP
;
A
#
# COMPACT_ATOMS: atom_id res chain seq x y z
N MET A 1 1.13 23.15 6.94
CA MET A 1 0.83 21.71 6.93
C MET A 1 2.09 20.86 6.88
N ARG A 2 2.90 20.87 5.81
CA ARG A 2 4.12 20.02 5.78
C ARG A 2 5.12 20.38 6.88
N THR A 3 5.35 21.66 7.13
CA THR A 3 6.23 22.15 8.22
C THR A 3 5.77 21.67 9.60
N GLN A 4 4.48 21.65 9.83
CA GLN A 4 3.87 21.15 11.06
C GLN A 4 4.11 19.64 11.23
N LEU A 5 3.92 18.86 10.15
CA LEU A 5 4.23 17.43 10.14
C LEU A 5 5.72 17.19 10.38
N ASP A 6 6.60 17.98 9.76
CA ASP A 6 8.05 17.86 9.93
C ASP A 6 8.48 18.17 11.36
N GLN A 7 7.89 19.16 12.02
CA GLN A 7 8.17 19.46 13.44
C GLN A 7 7.80 18.27 14.34
N GLN A 8 6.65 17.65 14.09
CA GLN A 8 6.22 16.47 14.85
C GLN A 8 7.11 15.25 14.58
N LEU A 9 7.65 15.12 13.36
CA LEU A 9 8.54 14.02 12.98
C LEU A 9 9.99 14.20 13.48
N GLN A 10 10.40 15.40 13.90
CA GLN A 10 11.78 15.65 14.35
C GLN A 10 12.19 14.73 15.52
N HIS A 11 11.30 14.54 16.48
CA HIS A 11 11.54 13.68 17.64
C HIS A 11 11.61 12.18 17.27
N LEU A 12 11.07 11.80 16.12
CA LEU A 12 10.97 10.41 15.69
C LEU A 12 12.08 9.97 14.71
N GLN A 13 12.97 10.88 14.30
CA GLN A 13 14.00 10.57 13.28
C GLN A 13 14.94 9.43 13.70
N ALA A 14 15.34 9.41 14.97
CA ALA A 14 16.18 8.34 15.51
C ALA A 14 15.44 6.99 15.52
N VAL A 15 14.14 7.01 15.88
CA VAL A 15 13.29 5.82 15.88
C VAL A 15 13.12 5.28 14.45
N VAL A 16 12.87 6.17 13.48
CA VAL A 16 12.75 5.82 12.05
C VAL A 16 14.02 5.13 11.56
N SER A 17 15.19 5.70 11.87
CA SER A 17 16.47 5.11 11.45
C SER A 17 16.72 3.74 12.09
N LYS A 18 16.41 3.59 13.38
CA LYS A 18 16.52 2.31 14.10
C LYS A 18 15.56 1.26 13.54
N LEU A 19 14.33 1.66 13.24
CA LEU A 19 13.30 0.80 12.65
C LEU A 19 13.70 0.36 11.24
N ALA A 20 14.17 1.28 10.41
CA ALA A 20 14.65 0.99 9.06
C ALA A 20 15.79 -0.03 9.07
N ASN A 21 16.80 0.19 9.92
CA ASN A 21 17.93 -0.72 10.03
C ASN A 21 17.53 -2.11 10.56
N ARG A 22 16.55 -2.18 11.49
CA ARG A 22 16.02 -3.46 11.99
C ARG A 22 15.22 -4.19 10.92
N LEU A 23 14.37 -3.47 10.19
CA LEU A 23 13.58 -4.01 9.11
C LEU A 23 14.46 -4.51 7.97
N GLN A 24 15.44 -3.69 7.54
CA GLN A 24 16.40 -4.07 6.51
C GLN A 24 17.15 -5.35 6.86
N ARG A 25 17.65 -5.46 8.12
CA ARG A 25 18.33 -6.69 8.58
C ARG A 25 17.40 -7.91 8.55
N ARG A 26 16.14 -7.76 8.97
CA ARG A 26 15.16 -8.87 8.92
C ARG A 26 14.83 -9.27 7.47
N LEU A 27 14.68 -8.30 6.60
CA LEU A 27 14.41 -8.55 5.19
C LEU A 27 15.58 -9.23 4.50
N LEU A 28 16.82 -8.79 4.77
CA LEU A 28 18.02 -9.45 4.26
C LEU A 28 18.19 -10.86 4.82
N ALA A 29 17.86 -11.08 6.10
CA ALA A 29 17.93 -12.40 6.72
C ALA A 29 16.89 -13.40 6.18
N GLN A 30 15.80 -12.91 5.58
CA GLN A 30 14.75 -13.72 4.96
C GLN A 30 14.95 -13.90 3.45
N GLN A 31 16.07 -13.42 2.90
CA GLN A 31 16.43 -13.75 1.52
C GLN A 31 16.60 -15.26 1.41
N THR A 32 15.63 -15.91 0.84
CA THR A 32 15.72 -17.31 0.45
C THR A 32 16.73 -17.38 -0.69
N ARG A 33 17.90 -17.91 -0.39
CA ARG A 33 18.89 -18.25 -1.41
C ARG A 33 18.27 -19.32 -2.29
N ALA A 34 17.93 -18.97 -3.51
CA ALA A 34 17.49 -19.93 -4.50
C ALA A 34 18.73 -20.47 -5.23
N TRP A 35 18.74 -21.76 -5.46
CA TRP A 35 19.77 -22.41 -6.27
C TRP A 35 19.24 -22.54 -7.70
N GLU A 36 20.02 -22.09 -8.66
CA GLU A 36 19.85 -22.37 -10.05
C GLU A 36 20.68 -23.63 -10.36
N PHE A 37 20.03 -24.65 -10.86
CA PHE A 37 20.63 -25.96 -11.14
C PHE A 37 20.81 -26.13 -12.65
N ASP A 38 21.46 -27.26 -13.03
CA ASP A 38 21.63 -27.65 -14.42
C ASP A 38 22.47 -26.63 -15.22
N LEU A 39 23.57 -26.16 -14.63
CA LEU A 39 24.50 -25.24 -15.25
C LEU A 39 25.77 -25.97 -15.72
N GLU A 40 26.45 -25.37 -16.71
CA GLU A 40 27.74 -25.82 -17.21
C GLU A 40 28.90 -25.36 -16.32
N GLU A 41 28.70 -24.27 -15.57
CA GLU A 41 29.70 -23.68 -14.70
C GLU A 41 29.10 -23.28 -13.35
N GLY A 42 29.91 -23.32 -12.28
CA GLY A 42 29.47 -22.91 -10.94
C GLY A 42 30.01 -23.83 -9.83
N MET A 43 29.22 -23.96 -8.77
CA MET A 43 29.50 -24.90 -7.68
C MET A 43 29.00 -26.28 -8.04
N LEU A 44 29.82 -27.32 -7.88
CA LEU A 44 29.45 -28.70 -8.16
C LEU A 44 28.27 -29.10 -7.27
N ASP A 45 27.25 -29.73 -7.88
CA ASP A 45 26.11 -30.28 -7.14
C ASP A 45 26.32 -31.79 -6.88
N PRO A 46 26.64 -32.22 -5.64
CA PRO A 46 26.89 -33.61 -5.32
C PRO A 46 25.74 -34.56 -5.65
N ALA A 47 24.49 -34.04 -5.57
CA ALA A 47 23.31 -34.86 -5.85
C ALA A 47 23.14 -35.22 -7.33
N ARG A 48 23.87 -34.55 -8.23
CA ARG A 48 23.76 -34.74 -9.70
C ARG A 48 25.02 -35.27 -10.36
N LEU A 49 26.03 -35.67 -9.58
CA LEU A 49 27.27 -36.23 -10.10
C LEU A 49 27.10 -37.54 -10.90
N SER A 50 26.02 -38.27 -10.61
CA SER A 50 25.70 -39.49 -11.38
C SER A 50 25.45 -39.22 -12.87
N ARG A 51 25.05 -37.99 -13.22
CA ARG A 51 24.84 -37.59 -14.62
C ARG A 51 26.12 -37.54 -15.44
N VAL A 52 27.25 -37.21 -14.81
CA VAL A 52 28.57 -37.21 -15.48
C VAL A 52 28.95 -38.61 -15.99
N ILE A 53 28.50 -39.64 -15.28
CA ILE A 53 28.76 -41.04 -15.66
C ILE A 53 27.79 -41.49 -16.76
N ALA A 54 26.53 -41.00 -16.69
CA ALA A 54 25.49 -41.38 -17.63
C ALA A 54 25.62 -40.67 -18.99
N ASP A 55 25.99 -39.37 -18.98
CA ASP A 55 26.18 -38.57 -20.18
C ASP A 55 27.35 -37.57 -19.98
N PRO A 56 28.58 -37.98 -20.30
CA PRO A 56 29.76 -37.11 -20.12
C PRO A 56 29.77 -35.87 -21.01
N LEU A 57 28.98 -35.83 -22.08
CA LEU A 57 28.93 -34.71 -23.03
C LEU A 57 27.96 -33.59 -22.58
N LEU A 58 27.00 -33.93 -21.73
CA LEU A 58 25.97 -33.01 -21.21
C LEU A 58 25.96 -32.99 -19.68
N ALA A 59 27.15 -32.85 -19.08
CA ALA A 59 27.31 -32.84 -17.62
C ALA A 59 26.82 -31.53 -16.99
N LEU A 60 25.52 -31.24 -17.02
CA LEU A 60 24.86 -30.12 -16.32
C LEU A 60 24.81 -30.40 -14.81
N THR A 61 25.98 -30.43 -14.16
CA THR A 61 26.15 -30.85 -12.75
C THR A 61 26.47 -29.69 -11.82
N TYR A 62 26.49 -28.49 -12.35
CA TYR A 62 26.79 -27.31 -11.53
C TYR A 62 25.52 -26.60 -11.09
N LYS A 63 25.63 -25.94 -9.96
CA LYS A 63 24.61 -25.04 -9.41
C LYS A 63 25.22 -23.70 -9.05
N ARG A 64 24.45 -22.66 -9.15
CA ARG A 64 24.81 -21.29 -8.76
C ARG A 64 23.79 -20.71 -7.81
N GLU A 65 24.28 -20.02 -6.80
CA GLU A 65 23.40 -19.27 -5.92
C GLU A 65 22.79 -18.10 -6.69
N ARG A 66 21.45 -18.05 -6.73
CA ARG A 66 20.72 -16.94 -7.33
C ARG A 66 20.24 -16.04 -6.21
N ASP A 67 20.68 -14.79 -6.21
CA ASP A 67 20.12 -13.78 -5.35
C ASP A 67 18.65 -13.56 -5.74
N THR A 68 17.75 -13.99 -4.87
CA THR A 68 16.33 -13.66 -5.05
C THR A 68 16.17 -12.20 -4.71
N ASP A 69 15.90 -11.37 -5.71
CA ASP A 69 15.71 -9.94 -5.52
C ASP A 69 14.52 -9.71 -4.59
N PHE A 70 14.78 -9.38 -3.33
CA PHE A 70 13.77 -8.99 -2.36
C PHE A 70 13.05 -7.68 -2.75
N ARG A 71 13.51 -7.04 -3.82
CA ARG A 71 13.00 -5.78 -4.37
C ARG A 71 11.64 -5.91 -5.03
N ASP A 72 11.09 -7.12 -5.11
CA ASP A 72 9.83 -7.40 -5.79
C ASP A 72 8.63 -7.36 -4.84
N THR A 73 8.61 -6.32 -4.00
CA THR A 73 7.52 -6.09 -3.06
C THR A 73 6.98 -4.68 -3.20
N VAL A 74 5.66 -4.56 -3.26
CA VAL A 74 4.94 -3.29 -3.19
C VAL A 74 4.02 -3.27 -1.97
N VAL A 75 4.02 -2.16 -1.24
CA VAL A 75 3.14 -1.91 -0.11
C VAL A 75 2.24 -0.72 -0.44
N THR A 76 0.94 -0.92 -0.45
CA THR A 76 -0.04 0.15 -0.58
C THR A 76 -0.62 0.47 0.79
N LEU A 77 -0.47 1.71 1.23
CA LEU A 77 -1.08 2.27 2.43
C LEU A 77 -2.36 2.99 2.03
N LEU A 78 -3.50 2.47 2.43
CA LEU A 78 -4.80 3.09 2.21
C LEU A 78 -5.23 3.79 3.52
N ILE A 79 -5.33 5.11 3.49
CA ILE A 79 -5.58 5.95 4.67
C ILE A 79 -6.97 6.56 4.58
N ASP A 80 -7.73 6.37 5.63
CA ASP A 80 -9.03 7.00 5.81
C ASP A 80 -8.87 8.51 6.02
N ASN A 81 -9.57 9.30 5.20
CA ASN A 81 -9.66 10.74 5.30
C ASN A 81 -11.10 11.18 5.63
N SER A 82 -11.78 10.43 6.48
CA SER A 82 -13.12 10.74 6.97
C SER A 82 -13.10 11.82 8.05
N GLY A 83 -14.28 12.33 8.37
CA GLY A 83 -14.47 13.36 9.39
C GLY A 83 -14.14 12.89 10.81
N SER A 84 -14.35 11.61 11.12
CA SER A 84 -14.01 10.98 12.39
C SER A 84 -12.49 10.98 12.64
N MET A 85 -11.71 10.87 11.58
CA MET A 85 -10.23 10.96 11.64
C MET A 85 -9.72 12.36 11.97
N ARG A 86 -10.59 13.37 12.07
CA ARG A 86 -10.19 14.76 12.31
C ARG A 86 -9.38 14.94 13.59
N GLY A 87 -8.34 15.78 13.53
CA GLY A 87 -7.48 16.12 14.65
C GLY A 87 -6.33 15.14 14.86
N ARG A 88 -6.27 14.48 16.01
CA ARG A 88 -5.17 13.59 16.37
C ARG A 88 -5.06 12.32 15.50
N PRO A 89 -6.16 11.62 15.17
CA PRO A 89 -6.06 10.39 14.38
C PRO A 89 -5.40 10.61 13.01
N ILE A 90 -5.86 11.58 12.23
CA ILE A 90 -5.28 11.86 10.89
C ILE A 90 -3.82 12.32 10.98
N THR A 91 -3.47 13.03 12.07
CA THR A 91 -2.09 13.46 12.29
C THR A 91 -1.18 12.26 12.53
N VAL A 92 -1.62 11.30 13.36
CA VAL A 92 -0.89 10.07 13.60
C VAL A 92 -0.81 9.21 12.34
N ALA A 93 -1.91 9.08 11.59
CA ALA A 93 -1.94 8.35 10.32
C ALA A 93 -0.96 8.95 9.29
N ALA A 94 -0.92 10.29 9.16
CA ALA A 94 0.01 10.99 8.28
C ALA A 94 1.47 10.79 8.70
N MET A 95 1.76 10.82 10.01
CA MET A 95 3.10 10.53 10.53
C MET A 95 3.50 9.08 10.26
N CYS A 96 2.63 8.12 10.54
CA CYS A 96 2.86 6.71 10.25
C CYS A 96 3.09 6.47 8.75
N GLY A 97 2.27 7.06 7.90
CA GLY A 97 2.42 6.98 6.45
C GLY A 97 3.77 7.53 5.96
N ASP A 98 4.20 8.70 6.48
CA ASP A 98 5.49 9.30 6.13
C ASP A 98 6.67 8.43 6.61
N ILE A 99 6.60 7.92 7.84
CA ILE A 99 7.63 7.04 8.43
C ILE A 99 7.74 5.74 7.64
N LEU A 100 6.62 5.09 7.38
CA LEU A 100 6.58 3.82 6.65
C LEU A 100 7.09 4.01 5.22
N ALA A 101 6.64 5.05 4.51
CA ALA A 101 7.10 5.34 3.16
C ALA A 101 8.62 5.54 3.10
N ARG A 102 9.20 6.32 4.02
CA ARG A 102 10.66 6.52 4.11
C ARG A 102 11.41 5.25 4.46
N THR A 103 10.90 4.49 5.41
CA THR A 103 11.56 3.28 5.92
C THR A 103 11.58 2.19 4.86
N LEU A 104 10.44 1.93 4.23
CA LEU A 104 10.29 0.90 3.21
C LEU A 104 11.08 1.24 1.94
N GLU A 105 11.08 2.50 1.49
CA GLU A 105 11.92 2.91 0.35
C GLU A 105 13.42 2.72 0.61
N ARG A 106 13.89 2.97 1.84
CA ARG A 106 15.29 2.69 2.21
C ARG A 106 15.62 1.20 2.13
N CYS A 107 14.61 0.35 2.30
CA CYS A 107 14.73 -1.10 2.13
C CYS A 107 14.49 -1.56 0.68
N ALA A 108 14.44 -0.63 -0.27
CA ALA A 108 14.15 -0.88 -1.69
C ALA A 108 12.76 -1.51 -1.97
N VAL A 109 11.82 -1.38 -1.02
CA VAL A 109 10.42 -1.76 -1.19
C VAL A 109 9.65 -0.59 -1.80
N LYS A 110 8.85 -0.84 -2.84
CA LYS A 110 7.97 0.16 -3.42
C LYS A 110 6.80 0.46 -2.50
N VAL A 111 6.49 1.74 -2.33
CA VAL A 111 5.41 2.17 -1.44
C VAL A 111 4.46 3.09 -2.17
N GLU A 112 3.19 2.78 -2.11
CA GLU A 112 2.10 3.64 -2.55
C GLU A 112 1.33 4.16 -1.33
N VAL A 113 0.94 5.44 -1.33
CA VAL A 113 0.12 6.03 -0.27
C VAL A 113 -1.13 6.62 -0.89
N LEU A 114 -2.25 6.05 -0.52
CA LEU A 114 -3.58 6.38 -1.00
C LEU A 114 -4.42 6.95 0.13
N GLY A 115 -5.40 7.76 -0.20
CA GLY A 115 -6.41 8.22 0.72
C GLY A 115 -7.80 8.13 0.12
N PHE A 116 -8.80 7.99 0.95
CA PHE A 116 -10.19 7.95 0.52
C PHE A 116 -11.09 8.77 1.42
N THR A 117 -12.10 9.37 0.81
CA THR A 117 -13.15 10.16 1.45
C THR A 117 -14.26 10.40 0.43
N THR A 118 -15.24 11.20 0.76
CA THR A 118 -16.27 11.68 -0.17
C THR A 118 -16.03 13.14 -0.60
N ARG A 119 -16.73 13.60 -1.62
CA ARG A 119 -16.67 14.99 -2.08
C ARG A 119 -17.51 15.93 -1.24
N ALA A 120 -18.64 15.44 -0.75
CA ALA A 120 -19.61 16.22 -0.01
C ALA A 120 -19.93 15.57 1.33
N TRP A 121 -20.50 16.33 2.25
CA TRP A 121 -21.18 15.84 3.43
C TRP A 121 -22.62 15.51 3.05
N LYS A 122 -23.15 14.37 3.54
CA LYS A 122 -24.58 13.97 3.38
C LYS A 122 -25.05 13.93 1.93
N GLY A 123 -24.28 13.32 1.06
CA GLY A 123 -24.62 13.13 -0.33
C GLY A 123 -23.82 14.02 -1.28
N GLY A 124 -24.15 13.98 -2.56
CA GLY A 124 -23.47 14.72 -3.64
C GLY A 124 -24.33 14.69 -4.89
N GLN A 125 -23.74 14.86 -6.07
CA GLN A 125 -24.45 14.80 -7.34
C GLN A 125 -25.23 13.51 -7.52
N SER A 126 -24.71 12.39 -7.04
CA SER A 126 -25.40 11.09 -7.06
C SER A 126 -26.75 11.14 -6.32
N ARG A 127 -26.79 11.81 -5.16
CA ARG A 127 -28.01 12.02 -4.40
C ARG A 127 -28.98 12.97 -5.08
N GLU A 128 -28.49 14.06 -5.62
CA GLU A 128 -29.30 15.04 -6.36
C GLU A 128 -29.99 14.38 -7.56
N SER A 129 -29.25 13.58 -8.33
CA SER A 129 -29.78 12.82 -9.45
C SER A 129 -30.85 11.81 -9.02
N TRP A 130 -30.65 11.12 -7.89
CA TRP A 130 -31.63 10.17 -7.35
C TRP A 130 -32.91 10.87 -6.91
N VAL A 131 -32.81 12.04 -6.26
CA VAL A 131 -33.97 12.85 -5.89
C VAL A 131 -34.74 13.33 -7.12
N ALA A 132 -34.01 13.82 -8.13
CA ALA A 132 -34.61 14.27 -9.39
C ALA A 132 -35.31 13.13 -10.15
N ALA A 133 -34.81 11.90 -10.04
CA ALA A 133 -35.42 10.70 -10.64
C ALA A 133 -36.60 10.15 -9.83
N GLY A 134 -37.09 10.86 -8.81
CA GLY A 134 -38.26 10.44 -8.04
C GLY A 134 -37.96 9.40 -6.95
N LYS A 135 -36.71 9.31 -6.50
CA LYS A 135 -36.26 8.40 -5.42
C LYS A 135 -36.56 6.92 -5.70
N PRO A 136 -36.09 6.34 -6.78
CA PRO A 136 -36.32 4.91 -7.07
C PRO A 136 -35.80 4.03 -5.93
N ALA A 137 -36.39 2.85 -5.77
CA ALA A 137 -35.93 1.83 -4.84
C ALA A 137 -34.52 1.36 -5.22
N HIS A 138 -33.70 0.99 -4.23
CA HIS A 138 -32.31 0.54 -4.41
C HIS A 138 -31.39 1.59 -5.06
N PRO A 139 -31.19 2.72 -4.41
CA PRO A 139 -30.44 3.85 -4.98
C PRO A 139 -28.94 3.57 -5.19
N GLY A 140 -28.41 2.53 -4.56
CA GLY A 140 -26.96 2.34 -4.53
C GLY A 140 -26.26 3.38 -3.66
N ARG A 141 -25.04 3.75 -4.05
CA ARG A 141 -24.28 4.80 -3.38
C ARG A 141 -24.83 6.18 -3.74
N LEU A 142 -25.11 6.98 -2.72
CA LEU A 142 -25.67 8.34 -2.84
C LEU A 142 -24.67 9.46 -2.59
N ASN A 143 -23.39 9.15 -2.41
CA ASN A 143 -22.35 10.15 -2.24
C ASN A 143 -21.27 10.00 -3.31
N ASP A 144 -20.60 11.10 -3.68
CA ASP A 144 -19.54 11.10 -4.67
C ASP A 144 -18.20 10.78 -4.02
N LEU A 145 -17.49 9.78 -4.54
CA LEU A 145 -16.20 9.36 -4.03
C LEU A 145 -15.10 10.37 -4.34
N ARG A 146 -14.14 10.45 -3.43
CA ARG A 146 -12.86 11.13 -3.63
C ARG A 146 -11.73 10.20 -3.23
N HIS A 147 -11.11 9.58 -4.22
CA HIS A 147 -9.91 8.78 -4.06
C HIS A 147 -8.68 9.65 -4.36
N ILE A 148 -7.68 9.61 -3.48
CA ILE A 148 -6.52 10.51 -3.50
C ILE A 148 -5.25 9.69 -3.57
N ILE A 149 -4.38 10.03 -4.51
CA ILE A 149 -3.04 9.45 -4.60
C ILE A 149 -2.06 10.46 -4.00
N TYR A 150 -1.63 10.25 -2.77
CA TYR A 150 -0.61 11.07 -2.13
C TYR A 150 0.78 10.74 -2.65
N LYS A 151 1.03 9.46 -2.89
CA LYS A 151 2.29 8.95 -3.42
C LYS A 151 2.02 7.72 -4.29
N ALA A 152 2.39 7.78 -5.55
CA ALA A 152 2.39 6.59 -6.42
C ALA A 152 3.57 5.67 -6.07
N ALA A 153 3.45 4.37 -6.37
CA ALA A 153 4.45 3.37 -6.04
C ALA A 153 5.84 3.66 -6.65
N ASP A 154 5.86 4.16 -7.88
CA ASP A 154 7.11 4.44 -8.61
C ASP A 154 7.65 5.87 -8.36
N GLN A 155 6.90 6.69 -7.64
CA GLN A 155 7.32 8.04 -7.28
C GLN A 155 8.17 8.01 -6.01
N PRO A 156 9.40 8.56 -6.00
CA PRO A 156 10.21 8.60 -4.80
C PRO A 156 9.59 9.50 -3.72
N TRP A 157 9.73 9.10 -2.45
CA TRP A 157 9.20 9.82 -1.30
C TRP A 157 9.57 11.30 -1.28
N ARG A 158 10.80 11.64 -1.67
CA ARG A 158 11.27 13.03 -1.71
C ARG A 158 10.38 13.94 -2.56
N ARG A 159 9.86 13.44 -3.68
CA ARG A 159 8.93 14.18 -4.56
C ARG A 159 7.52 14.23 -3.98
N ALA A 160 7.06 13.13 -3.38
CA ALA A 160 5.72 13.02 -2.79
C ALA A 160 5.58 13.67 -1.41
N ARG A 161 6.68 14.02 -0.76
CA ARG A 161 6.72 14.54 0.61
C ARG A 161 5.74 15.69 0.88
N LYS A 162 5.59 16.61 -0.07
CA LYS A 162 4.67 17.74 0.07
C LYS A 162 3.21 17.27 0.05
N ASN A 163 2.89 16.29 -0.77
CA ASN A 163 1.54 15.74 -0.90
C ASN A 163 1.07 15.05 0.38
N LEU A 164 1.97 14.33 1.06
CA LEU A 164 1.65 13.71 2.35
C LEU A 164 1.18 14.73 3.41
N GLY A 165 1.70 15.95 3.36
CA GLY A 165 1.23 17.05 4.23
C GLY A 165 -0.20 17.49 3.94
N LEU A 166 -0.76 17.20 2.76
CA LEU A 166 -2.15 17.56 2.42
C LEU A 166 -3.18 16.75 3.21
N MET A 167 -2.80 15.60 3.79
CA MET A 167 -3.69 14.82 4.66
C MET A 167 -4.19 15.64 5.85
N LEU A 168 -3.40 16.61 6.31
CA LEU A 168 -3.75 17.50 7.44
C LEU A 168 -4.68 18.64 7.04
N ARG A 169 -5.16 18.68 5.78
CA ARG A 169 -6.06 19.73 5.32
C ARG A 169 -7.48 19.45 5.77
N GLU A 170 -7.99 20.23 6.71
CA GLU A 170 -9.33 20.03 7.30
C GLU A 170 -10.46 19.97 6.26
N GLY A 171 -10.43 20.80 5.23
CA GLY A 171 -11.46 20.80 4.18
C GLY A 171 -11.48 19.55 3.29
N LEU A 172 -10.51 18.62 3.46
CA LEU A 172 -10.45 17.36 2.76
C LEU A 172 -11.31 16.28 3.44
N LEU A 173 -11.37 16.30 4.76
CA LEU A 173 -12.03 15.29 5.58
C LEU A 173 -13.55 15.38 5.46
N LYS A 174 -14.19 14.32 5.01
CA LYS A 174 -15.62 14.20 4.78
C LYS A 174 -16.15 12.87 5.31
N GLU A 175 -17.09 12.24 4.61
CA GLU A 175 -17.58 10.91 4.91
C GLU A 175 -16.71 9.83 4.27
N ASN A 176 -16.90 8.56 4.62
CA ASN A 176 -16.13 7.45 4.09
C ASN A 176 -17.00 6.31 3.59
N ILE A 177 -16.57 5.68 2.50
CA ILE A 177 -17.14 4.48 1.92
C ILE A 177 -15.99 3.49 1.72
N ASP A 178 -15.83 2.59 2.67
CA ASP A 178 -14.66 1.72 2.78
C ASP A 178 -14.62 0.65 1.69
N GLY A 179 -15.78 0.06 1.37
CA GLY A 179 -15.86 -1.03 0.41
C GLY A 179 -15.33 -0.66 -0.97
N GLU A 180 -15.82 0.45 -1.54
CA GLU A 180 -15.36 0.91 -2.85
C GLU A 180 -13.90 1.39 -2.82
N ALA A 181 -13.45 1.97 -1.69
CA ALA A 181 -12.06 2.38 -1.50
C ALA A 181 -11.09 1.18 -1.48
N LEU A 182 -11.47 0.11 -0.78
CA LEU A 182 -10.72 -1.15 -0.76
C LEU A 182 -10.64 -1.78 -2.15
N LEU A 183 -11.76 -1.85 -2.88
CA LEU A 183 -11.79 -2.36 -4.25
C LEU A 183 -10.91 -1.53 -5.18
N TRP A 184 -10.91 -0.21 -5.04
CA TRP A 184 -10.06 0.66 -5.82
C TRP A 184 -8.58 0.41 -5.54
N ALA A 185 -8.17 0.35 -4.27
CA ALA A 185 -6.79 0.07 -3.88
C ALA A 185 -6.36 -1.34 -4.33
N TYR A 186 -7.22 -2.33 -4.19
CA TYR A 186 -6.98 -3.70 -4.64
C TYR A 186 -6.76 -3.78 -6.15
N LYS A 187 -7.62 -3.16 -6.96
CA LYS A 187 -7.45 -3.10 -8.43
C LYS A 187 -6.13 -2.44 -8.83
N ARG A 188 -5.70 -1.40 -8.11
CA ARG A 188 -4.40 -0.78 -8.33
C ARG A 188 -3.25 -1.74 -8.03
N LEU A 189 -3.33 -2.50 -6.94
CA LEU A 189 -2.34 -3.51 -6.58
C LEU A 189 -2.28 -4.67 -7.57
N LEU A 190 -3.42 -5.12 -8.11
CA LEU A 190 -3.44 -6.18 -9.12
C LEU A 190 -2.66 -5.83 -10.38
N ASN A 191 -2.69 -4.55 -10.79
CA ASN A 191 -1.99 -4.06 -11.96
C ASN A 191 -0.48 -3.87 -11.75
N ARG A 192 0.04 -4.21 -10.57
CA ARG A 192 1.48 -4.12 -10.26
C ARG A 192 2.21 -5.39 -10.68
N PRO A 193 3.44 -5.25 -11.23
CA PRO A 193 4.25 -6.40 -11.65
C PRO A 193 4.89 -7.14 -10.47
N GLU A 194 4.98 -6.50 -9.28
CA GLU A 194 5.65 -7.07 -8.12
C GLU A 194 4.96 -8.38 -7.67
N HIS A 195 5.75 -9.40 -7.33
CA HIS A 195 5.23 -10.69 -6.86
C HIS A 195 4.54 -10.58 -5.50
N ARG A 196 5.13 -9.78 -4.60
CA ARG A 196 4.59 -9.59 -3.26
C ARG A 196 3.85 -8.26 -3.17
N ARG A 197 2.55 -8.33 -2.96
CA ARG A 197 1.65 -7.19 -2.91
C ARG A 197 0.96 -7.13 -1.56
N ILE A 198 1.14 -6.03 -0.84
CA ILE A 198 0.61 -5.86 0.52
C ILE A 198 -0.29 -4.63 0.54
N LEU A 199 -1.54 -4.81 0.96
CA LEU A 199 -2.46 -3.72 1.24
C LEU A 199 -2.56 -3.54 2.76
N MET A 200 -2.28 -2.34 3.24
CA MET A 200 -2.42 -1.95 4.64
C MET A 200 -3.44 -0.82 4.73
N VAL A 201 -4.49 -1.03 5.51
CA VAL A 201 -5.55 -0.04 5.72
C VAL A 201 -5.36 0.62 7.08
N ILE A 202 -5.48 1.94 7.13
CA ILE A 202 -5.44 2.74 8.33
C ILE A 202 -6.74 3.52 8.41
N SER A 203 -7.66 3.07 9.26
CA SER A 203 -8.98 3.65 9.51
C SER A 203 -9.28 3.59 11.00
N ASP A 204 -10.22 4.37 11.47
CA ASP A 204 -10.78 4.30 12.84
C ASP A 204 -11.86 3.20 12.98
N GLY A 205 -12.19 2.55 11.88
CA GLY A 205 -13.09 1.38 11.86
C GLY A 205 -14.58 1.69 11.82
N ALA A 206 -14.96 2.94 11.62
CA ALA A 206 -16.35 3.35 11.52
C ALA A 206 -16.69 3.88 10.11
N PRO A 207 -17.07 3.03 9.13
CA PRO A 207 -17.54 3.51 7.84
C PRO A 207 -18.89 4.16 8.01
N VAL A 208 -18.96 5.48 7.88
CA VAL A 208 -20.18 6.27 8.02
C VAL A 208 -20.36 7.15 6.80
N ASP A 209 -21.46 6.92 6.09
CA ASP A 209 -22.04 7.84 5.13
C ASP A 209 -23.55 7.91 5.38
N ASP A 210 -24.02 9.02 5.94
CA ASP A 210 -25.42 9.24 6.32
C ASP A 210 -26.41 9.13 5.13
N SER A 211 -25.90 9.25 3.92
CA SER A 211 -26.73 9.29 2.71
C SER A 211 -26.85 7.95 2.02
N THR A 212 -25.90 7.05 2.23
CA THR A 212 -25.82 5.75 1.54
C THR A 212 -26.23 4.62 2.48
N PRO A 213 -27.09 3.69 2.03
CA PRO A 213 -27.45 2.52 2.82
C PRO A 213 -26.20 1.73 3.25
N VAL A 214 -26.23 1.21 4.47
CA VAL A 214 -25.10 0.48 5.09
C VAL A 214 -24.56 -0.66 4.22
N SER A 215 -25.43 -1.34 3.47
CA SER A 215 -25.06 -2.40 2.53
C SER A 215 -24.08 -1.99 1.44
N TYR A 216 -23.98 -0.69 1.14
CA TYR A 216 -23.06 -0.15 0.15
C TYR A 216 -21.80 0.49 0.76
N THR A 217 -21.82 0.79 2.07
CA THR A 217 -20.65 1.34 2.76
C THR A 217 -19.68 0.24 3.18
N HIS A 218 -20.19 -0.95 3.44
CA HIS A 218 -19.42 -2.12 3.85
C HIS A 218 -19.15 -3.08 2.68
N LEU A 219 -17.98 -3.69 2.66
CA LEU A 219 -17.71 -4.88 1.85
C LEU A 219 -18.38 -6.07 2.57
N THR A 220 -19.48 -6.56 2.06
CA THR A 220 -19.91 -7.92 2.37
C THR A 220 -18.99 -8.86 1.59
N LEU A 221 -18.01 -9.42 2.27
CA LEU A 221 -17.25 -10.54 1.72
C LEU A 221 -18.19 -11.73 1.61
N PRO A 222 -18.18 -12.45 0.48
CA PRO A 222 -18.96 -13.65 0.32
C PRO A 222 -18.54 -14.73 1.30
#